data_45b38cfd61afa1fe71725009ff08a661
#
_entry.id   45b38cfd61afa1fe71725009ff08a661
#
_cell.length_a   1.000
_cell.length_b   1.000
_cell.length_c   1.000
_cell.angle_alpha   90.00
_cell.angle_beta   90.00
_cell.angle_gamma   90.00
#
_symmetry.space_group_name_H-M   'P 1'
#
loop_
_entity.id
_entity.type
_entity.pdbx_description
1 polymer ?
#
loop_
_entity_poly.entity_id
_entity_poly.type
_entity_poly.pdbx_seq_one_letter_code
_entity_poly.pdbx_strand_id
1 'polypeptide(L)'
;MFTQLGRTIVSVALVLFTVGLSTPGIAQLTLYDNFRSKHIDPSKWVGEPASLAGNSDKDRREVSVRLTGEEENRRLQILQTNYSATTDNNGAGGNGFGLGFAQPSKVKAVSFTLAVDQMQLVDCGVNQTFATVGFFGDYFNPVGATNGQTGDIVASIGVTSFNMNPGTAFDVGASVSQCQDPQCNGQTTLLSQDLGPVPAGSTNTLSAIWDRPNHQFVFRLNNNPPIALVYTVADSFPPGHADKSFFVFGLVPHCTATPRPFASVDSRFGNVYVNP
;
A
#
# COMPACT_ATOMS: atom_id res chain seq x y z
N MET A 1 42.15 -73.87 -1.38
CA MET A 1 42.70 -72.76 -2.18
C MET A 1 41.55 -71.74 -2.29
N PHE A 2 41.47 -70.78 -1.33
CA PHE A 2 40.38 -69.78 -1.28
C PHE A 2 41.00 -68.39 -1.52
N THR A 3 40.64 -67.80 -2.65
CA THR A 3 41.02 -66.44 -3.04
C THR A 3 40.06 -65.44 -2.43
N GLN A 4 40.58 -64.59 -1.50
CA GLN A 4 39.84 -63.43 -0.99
C GLN A 4 39.86 -62.28 -2.00
N LEU A 5 38.69 -61.85 -2.42
CA LEU A 5 38.50 -60.61 -3.16
C LEU A 5 38.36 -59.43 -2.16
N GLY A 6 39.36 -58.57 -2.15
CA GLY A 6 39.29 -57.33 -1.40
C GLY A 6 38.31 -56.34 -2.06
N ARG A 7 37.32 -55.87 -1.30
CA ARG A 7 36.41 -54.78 -1.67
C ARG A 7 37.02 -53.45 -1.20
N THR A 8 37.45 -52.65 -2.14
CA THR A 8 37.85 -51.26 -1.92
C THR A 8 36.60 -50.40 -1.82
N ILE A 9 36.33 -49.83 -0.65
CA ILE A 9 35.25 -48.86 -0.45
C ILE A 9 35.82 -47.51 -0.76
N VAL A 10 35.39 -46.90 -1.88
CA VAL A 10 35.66 -45.49 -2.19
C VAL A 10 34.65 -44.64 -1.47
N SER A 11 35.07 -43.94 -0.43
CA SER A 11 34.26 -42.94 0.27
C SER A 11 34.25 -41.64 -0.53
N VAL A 12 33.13 -41.36 -1.18
CA VAL A 12 32.90 -40.04 -1.81
C VAL A 12 32.42 -39.09 -0.71
N ALA A 13 33.28 -38.16 -0.33
CA ALA A 13 32.90 -37.06 0.56
C ALA A 13 32.06 -36.06 -0.22
N LEU A 14 30.75 -36.02 0.07
CA LEU A 14 29.83 -35.02 -0.46
C LEU A 14 30.06 -33.70 0.31
N VAL A 15 30.77 -32.77 -0.30
CA VAL A 15 30.92 -31.41 0.23
C VAL A 15 29.65 -30.64 -0.09
N LEU A 16 28.75 -30.54 0.90
CA LEU A 16 27.59 -29.65 0.85
C LEU A 16 28.06 -28.20 0.98
N PHE A 17 28.16 -27.49 -0.14
CA PHE A 17 28.22 -26.03 -0.14
C PHE A 17 26.86 -25.49 0.31
N THR A 18 26.73 -25.15 1.57
CA THR A 18 25.66 -24.27 2.04
C THR A 18 25.94 -22.89 1.52
N VAL A 19 25.35 -22.53 0.39
CA VAL A 19 25.25 -21.12 -0.01
C VAL A 19 24.38 -20.46 1.04
N GLY A 20 25.02 -19.79 1.99
CA GLY A 20 24.34 -18.94 2.94
C GLY A 20 23.66 -17.80 2.15
N LEU A 21 22.37 -17.96 1.88
CA LEU A 21 21.52 -16.86 1.47
C LEU A 21 21.52 -15.89 2.65
N SER A 22 22.38 -14.86 2.56
CA SER A 22 22.31 -13.71 3.46
C SER A 22 20.91 -13.12 3.26
N THR A 23 20.02 -13.38 4.20
CA THR A 23 18.75 -12.62 4.29
C THR A 23 19.18 -11.15 4.34
N PRO A 24 18.68 -10.29 3.43
CA PRO A 24 18.94 -8.87 3.50
C PRO A 24 18.62 -8.45 4.93
N GLY A 25 19.57 -7.81 5.61
CA GLY A 25 19.39 -7.34 6.97
C GLY A 25 18.20 -6.40 6.97
N ILE A 26 17.03 -6.90 7.33
CA ILE A 26 15.84 -6.07 7.54
C ILE A 26 16.23 -5.16 8.70
N ALA A 27 16.45 -3.88 8.40
CA ALA A 27 16.70 -2.88 9.43
C ALA A 27 15.63 -3.04 10.49
N GLN A 28 16.05 -3.10 11.77
CA GLN A 28 15.12 -3.31 12.88
C GLN A 28 14.11 -2.16 12.88
N LEU A 29 12.86 -2.47 12.55
CA LEU A 29 11.78 -1.49 12.56
C LEU A 29 11.48 -1.08 14.00
N THR A 30 11.29 0.21 14.22
CA THR A 30 10.91 0.77 15.52
C THR A 30 9.46 1.22 15.51
N LEU A 31 8.80 1.09 16.66
CA LEU A 31 7.41 1.54 16.80
C LEU A 31 7.33 3.05 16.59
N TYR A 32 6.65 3.46 15.53
CA TYR A 32 6.36 4.85 15.24
C TYR A 32 5.09 5.32 15.93
N ASP A 33 3.99 4.58 15.75
CA ASP A 33 2.72 4.87 16.43
C ASP A 33 1.89 3.58 16.59
N ASN A 34 1.13 3.50 17.67
CA ASN A 34 0.14 2.45 17.90
C ASN A 34 -1.29 3.01 18.04
N PHE A 35 -1.46 4.31 17.86
CA PHE A 35 -2.71 5.06 17.98
C PHE A 35 -3.44 4.91 19.32
N ARG A 36 -2.72 4.55 20.39
CA ARG A 36 -3.31 4.42 21.76
C ARG A 36 -3.51 5.75 22.46
N SER A 37 -2.92 6.83 21.98
CA SER A 37 -3.15 8.19 22.47
C SER A 37 -4.61 8.62 22.31
N LYS A 38 -5.03 9.65 23.02
CA LYS A 38 -6.39 10.23 22.87
C LYS A 38 -6.54 11.07 21.60
N HIS A 39 -5.44 11.47 21.00
CA HIS A 39 -5.39 12.32 19.81
C HIS A 39 -4.37 11.78 18.82
N ILE A 40 -4.60 12.02 17.53
CA ILE A 40 -3.59 11.83 16.49
C ILE A 40 -2.46 12.81 16.76
N ASP A 41 -1.24 12.30 16.89
CA ASP A 41 -0.06 13.09 17.25
C ASP A 41 0.40 13.93 16.05
N PRO A 42 0.28 15.28 16.07
CA PRO A 42 0.64 16.13 14.95
C PRO A 42 2.17 16.21 14.72
N SER A 43 3.00 15.73 15.63
CA SER A 43 4.43 15.60 15.42
C SER A 43 4.80 14.39 14.56
N LYS A 44 3.88 13.43 14.45
CA LYS A 44 4.04 12.21 13.67
C LYS A 44 3.25 12.25 12.37
N TRP A 45 2.07 12.87 12.39
CA TRP A 45 1.11 12.78 11.31
C TRP A 45 0.72 14.16 10.79
N VAL A 46 0.66 14.25 9.48
CA VAL A 46 0.07 15.39 8.76
C VAL A 46 -1.06 14.84 7.89
N GLY A 47 -2.13 15.58 7.75
CA GLY A 47 -3.28 15.13 6.97
C GLY A 47 -4.01 16.30 6.37
N GLU A 48 -4.71 16.04 5.29
CA GLU A 48 -5.73 16.96 4.86
C GLU A 48 -6.78 17.10 5.98
N PRO A 49 -7.22 18.31 6.33
CA PRO A 49 -8.38 18.46 7.17
C PRO A 49 -9.53 17.66 6.56
N ALA A 50 -10.21 16.87 7.37
CA ALA A 50 -11.37 16.07 6.91
C ALA A 50 -12.47 16.93 6.23
N SER A 51 -12.46 18.23 6.47
CA SER A 51 -13.32 19.22 5.82
C SER A 51 -12.97 19.50 4.37
N LEU A 52 -11.78 19.11 3.91
CA LEU A 52 -11.41 19.17 2.50
C LEU A 52 -11.92 17.92 1.76
N ALA A 53 -13.17 17.57 1.97
CA ALA A 53 -13.86 16.75 1.01
C ALA A 53 -13.72 17.43 -0.35
N GLY A 54 -12.91 16.85 -1.23
CA GLY A 54 -12.77 17.34 -2.58
C GLY A 54 -14.11 17.20 -3.27
N ASN A 55 -14.90 18.25 -3.22
CA ASN A 55 -16.06 18.38 -4.06
C ASN A 55 -15.55 18.87 -5.40
N SER A 56 -15.33 17.95 -6.35
CA SER A 56 -15.42 18.37 -7.74
C SER A 56 -16.90 18.57 -8.06
N ASP A 57 -17.22 19.37 -9.06
CA ASP A 57 -18.60 19.52 -9.55
C ASP A 57 -19.20 18.18 -9.98
N LYS A 58 -18.38 17.14 -10.15
CA LYS A 58 -18.75 15.82 -10.65
C LYS A 58 -18.81 14.75 -9.58
N ASP A 59 -18.00 14.86 -8.50
CA ASP A 59 -17.87 13.83 -7.48
C ASP A 59 -17.92 14.40 -6.08
N ARG A 60 -18.47 13.64 -5.18
CA ARG A 60 -18.57 13.99 -3.78
C ARG A 60 -17.83 12.98 -2.92
N ARG A 61 -17.03 13.47 -1.98
CA ARG A 61 -16.31 12.66 -0.99
C ARG A 61 -16.79 13.01 0.42
N GLU A 62 -17.05 11.98 1.22
CA GLU A 62 -17.24 12.11 2.66
C GLU A 62 -16.14 11.32 3.37
N VAL A 63 -15.43 11.94 4.32
CA VAL A 63 -14.35 11.31 5.08
C VAL A 63 -14.55 11.53 6.56
N SER A 64 -14.41 10.46 7.34
CA SER A 64 -14.32 10.50 8.79
C SER A 64 -13.02 9.86 9.24
N VAL A 65 -12.18 10.61 9.97
CA VAL A 65 -10.93 10.13 10.56
C VAL A 65 -11.03 10.25 12.06
N ARG A 66 -10.93 9.13 12.77
CA ARG A 66 -11.06 9.11 14.23
C ARG A 66 -10.27 7.97 14.87
N LEU A 67 -9.99 8.12 16.14
CA LEU A 67 -9.48 7.02 16.96
C LEU A 67 -10.66 6.25 17.56
N THR A 68 -10.68 4.93 17.36
CA THR A 68 -11.76 4.04 17.79
C THR A 68 -11.24 2.94 18.72
N GLY A 69 -12.11 2.44 19.59
CA GLY A 69 -11.78 1.42 20.58
C GLY A 69 -11.33 1.99 21.92
N GLU A 70 -11.24 1.11 22.90
CA GLU A 70 -10.68 1.42 24.20
C GLU A 70 -9.16 1.60 24.14
N GLU A 71 -8.56 2.19 25.17
CA GLU A 71 -7.16 2.64 25.15
C GLU A 71 -6.17 1.57 24.66
N GLU A 72 -6.29 0.34 25.15
CA GLU A 72 -5.38 -0.74 24.78
C GLU A 72 -5.57 -1.26 23.36
N ASN A 73 -6.77 -1.13 22.83
CA ASN A 73 -7.17 -1.62 21.50
C ASN A 73 -7.50 -0.50 20.51
N ARG A 74 -7.13 0.74 20.87
CA ARG A 74 -7.42 1.89 20.01
C ARG A 74 -6.72 1.78 18.67
N ARG A 75 -7.41 2.17 17.61
CA ARG A 75 -6.94 2.15 16.22
C ARG A 75 -7.35 3.45 15.53
N LEU A 76 -6.60 3.82 14.52
CA LEU A 76 -7.01 4.88 13.60
C LEU A 76 -8.04 4.30 12.64
N GLN A 77 -9.27 4.78 12.69
CA GLN A 77 -10.30 4.46 11.70
C GLN A 77 -10.36 5.55 10.64
N ILE A 78 -10.37 5.14 9.39
CA ILE A 78 -10.65 5.99 8.23
C ILE A 78 -11.85 5.39 7.52
N LEU A 79 -12.95 6.13 7.54
CA LEU A 79 -14.15 5.83 6.76
C LEU A 79 -14.23 6.86 5.65
N GLN A 80 -14.27 6.39 4.41
CA GLN A 80 -14.43 7.24 3.24
C GLN A 80 -15.54 6.70 2.35
N THR A 81 -16.39 7.60 1.85
CA THR A 81 -17.39 7.29 0.85
C THR A 81 -17.31 8.31 -0.29
N ASN A 82 -17.20 7.82 -1.50
CA ASN A 82 -17.21 8.61 -2.72
C ASN A 82 -18.50 8.36 -3.48
N TYR A 83 -19.10 9.43 -3.98
CA TYR A 83 -20.36 9.37 -4.74
C TYR A 83 -20.16 9.99 -6.10
N SER A 84 -20.76 9.41 -7.11
CA SER A 84 -20.95 10.11 -8.38
C SER A 84 -21.94 11.27 -8.21
N ALA A 85 -21.50 12.48 -8.44
CA ALA A 85 -22.32 13.70 -8.34
C ALA A 85 -22.93 14.11 -9.68
N THR A 86 -22.43 13.56 -10.80
CA THR A 86 -22.85 13.93 -12.14
C THR A 86 -23.89 12.99 -12.74
N THR A 87 -24.61 13.47 -13.69
CA THR A 87 -25.58 12.72 -14.50
C THR A 87 -25.07 12.41 -15.90
N ASP A 88 -23.86 12.88 -16.27
CA ASP A 88 -23.30 12.53 -17.58
C ASP A 88 -22.71 11.09 -17.50
N ASN A 89 -22.98 10.29 -18.53
CA ASN A 89 -22.58 8.88 -18.58
C ASN A 89 -21.13 8.71 -19.07
N ASN A 90 -20.30 9.73 -18.94
CA ASN A 90 -18.95 9.73 -19.50
C ASN A 90 -17.90 9.84 -18.41
N GLY A 91 -17.05 8.81 -18.30
CA GLY A 91 -15.91 8.81 -17.44
C GLY A 91 -16.16 8.26 -16.02
N ALA A 92 -15.22 8.54 -15.16
CA ALA A 92 -15.25 8.18 -13.74
C ALA A 92 -14.48 9.25 -12.96
N GLY A 93 -14.85 9.46 -11.70
CA GLY A 93 -14.15 10.33 -10.77
C GLY A 93 -13.55 9.55 -9.62
N GLY A 94 -12.31 9.87 -9.29
CA GLY A 94 -11.60 9.28 -8.17
C GLY A 94 -11.25 10.32 -7.13
N ASN A 95 -11.48 10.00 -5.87
CA ASN A 95 -11.09 10.82 -4.74
C ASN A 95 -10.41 9.98 -3.67
N GLY A 96 -9.37 10.56 -3.05
CA GLY A 96 -8.63 9.93 -1.98
C GLY A 96 -8.49 10.82 -0.76
N PHE A 97 -8.19 10.20 0.37
CA PHE A 97 -7.74 10.83 1.59
C PHE A 97 -6.40 10.24 1.97
N GLY A 98 -5.44 11.09 2.39
CA GLY A 98 -4.14 10.69 2.87
C GLY A 98 -3.87 11.18 4.30
N LEU A 99 -3.37 10.31 5.16
CA LEU A 99 -2.75 10.67 6.44
C LEU A 99 -1.24 10.46 6.30
N GLY A 100 -0.52 11.56 6.10
CA GLY A 100 0.91 11.57 5.80
C GLY A 100 1.79 11.46 7.03
N PHE A 101 2.99 10.92 6.84
CA PHE A 101 4.06 10.98 7.84
C PHE A 101 4.62 12.39 7.93
N ALA A 102 4.83 12.93 9.14
CA ALA A 102 5.38 14.27 9.32
C ALA A 102 6.83 14.42 8.81
N GLN A 103 7.56 13.31 8.70
CA GLN A 103 8.94 13.28 8.17
C GLN A 103 9.08 12.19 7.12
N PRO A 104 8.41 12.30 5.96
CA PRO A 104 8.29 11.22 4.99
C PRO A 104 9.64 10.82 4.35
N SER A 105 10.56 11.76 4.17
CA SER A 105 11.90 11.48 3.61
C SER A 105 12.75 10.53 4.48
N LYS A 106 12.45 10.44 5.77
CA LYS A 106 13.12 9.51 6.69
C LYS A 106 12.55 8.11 6.64
N VAL A 107 11.34 7.90 6.13
CA VAL A 107 10.68 6.59 6.09
C VAL A 107 11.13 5.84 4.83
N LYS A 108 12.02 4.85 4.99
CA LYS A 108 12.44 3.93 3.92
C LYS A 108 11.78 2.56 4.02
N ALA A 109 11.31 2.23 5.19
CA ALA A 109 10.59 1.00 5.47
C ALA A 109 9.42 1.28 6.40
N VAL A 110 8.30 0.64 6.12
CA VAL A 110 7.09 0.71 6.94
C VAL A 110 6.52 -0.69 7.13
N SER A 111 6.01 -0.97 8.32
CA SER A 111 5.16 -2.12 8.60
C SER A 111 4.00 -1.64 9.46
N PHE A 112 2.79 -2.04 9.13
CA PHE A 112 1.60 -1.60 9.84
C PHE A 112 0.53 -2.69 9.85
N THR A 113 -0.37 -2.62 10.82
CA THR A 113 -1.56 -3.46 10.80
C THR A 113 -2.72 -2.72 10.13
N LEU A 114 -3.46 -3.44 9.30
CA LEU A 114 -4.64 -2.96 8.59
C LEU A 114 -5.76 -3.99 8.72
N ALA A 115 -6.93 -3.52 9.14
CA ALA A 115 -8.17 -4.25 9.00
C ALA A 115 -9.10 -3.46 8.09
N VAL A 116 -9.67 -4.11 7.10
CA VAL A 116 -10.72 -3.55 6.25
C VAL A 116 -12.02 -4.19 6.68
N ASP A 117 -12.84 -3.43 7.40
CA ASP A 117 -14.09 -3.94 7.95
C ASP A 117 -15.12 -4.10 6.85
N GLN A 118 -15.13 -3.14 5.92
CA GLN A 118 -16.09 -3.13 4.83
C GLN A 118 -15.55 -2.37 3.60
N MET A 119 -15.82 -2.91 2.42
CA MET A 119 -15.81 -2.18 1.15
C MET A 119 -17.15 -2.40 0.46
N GLN A 120 -17.85 -1.31 0.21
CA GLN A 120 -19.11 -1.33 -0.54
C GLN A 120 -18.92 -0.60 -1.86
N LEU A 121 -19.20 -1.29 -2.94
CA LEU A 121 -19.04 -0.79 -4.28
C LEU A 121 -20.36 -0.94 -5.02
N VAL A 122 -20.89 0.15 -5.53
CA VAL A 122 -22.05 0.16 -6.41
C VAL A 122 -21.65 0.81 -7.71
N ASP A 123 -21.81 0.11 -8.81
CA ASP A 123 -21.52 0.64 -10.13
C ASP A 123 -22.79 0.71 -10.99
N CYS A 124 -22.63 1.19 -12.22
CA CYS A 124 -23.73 1.35 -13.16
C CYS A 124 -23.56 0.50 -14.43
N GLY A 125 -22.64 -0.46 -14.42
CA GLY A 125 -22.41 -1.38 -15.54
C GLY A 125 -21.65 -0.79 -16.74
N VAL A 126 -21.26 0.48 -16.70
CA VAL A 126 -20.52 1.15 -17.80
C VAL A 126 -19.04 1.26 -17.52
N ASN A 127 -18.67 1.47 -16.27
CA ASN A 127 -17.28 1.58 -15.81
C ASN A 127 -17.14 0.86 -14.47
N GLN A 128 -15.92 0.45 -14.15
CA GLN A 128 -15.65 -0.24 -12.89
C GLN A 128 -15.59 0.75 -11.73
N THR A 129 -16.37 0.49 -10.68
CA THR A 129 -16.15 1.06 -9.37
C THR A 129 -15.07 0.26 -8.67
N PHE A 130 -14.10 0.93 -8.07
CA PHE A 130 -13.15 0.26 -7.19
C PHE A 130 -12.83 1.10 -5.97
N ALA A 131 -12.34 0.44 -4.93
CA ALA A 131 -11.80 1.10 -3.76
C ALA A 131 -10.50 0.43 -3.33
N THR A 132 -9.62 1.22 -2.78
CA THR A 132 -8.34 0.74 -2.24
C THR A 132 -7.96 1.48 -0.98
N VAL A 133 -7.27 0.79 -0.08
CA VAL A 133 -6.76 1.33 1.18
C VAL A 133 -5.42 0.71 1.50
N GLY A 134 -4.45 1.52 1.93
CA GLY A 134 -3.12 1.01 2.23
C GLY A 134 -2.11 2.09 2.52
N PHE A 135 -0.89 1.82 2.11
CA PHE A 135 0.26 2.71 2.19
C PHE A 135 0.76 3.06 0.79
N PHE A 136 1.12 4.32 0.62
CA PHE A 136 1.72 4.88 -0.58
C PHE A 136 2.93 5.74 -0.18
N GLY A 137 3.96 5.80 -1.03
CA GLY A 137 5.09 6.68 -0.77
C GLY A 137 5.97 6.96 -1.97
N ASP A 138 6.46 8.21 -2.05
CA ASP A 138 7.48 8.65 -2.99
C ASP A 138 8.87 8.32 -2.46
N TYR A 139 9.73 7.78 -3.30
CA TYR A 139 11.05 7.31 -2.87
C TYR A 139 12.21 7.98 -3.58
N PHE A 140 12.15 8.13 -4.89
CA PHE A 140 13.22 8.73 -5.67
C PHE A 140 12.71 9.19 -7.05
N ASN A 141 13.52 10.02 -7.73
CA ASN A 141 13.26 10.45 -9.10
C ASN A 141 14.43 10.01 -10.00
N PRO A 142 14.20 9.29 -11.10
CA PRO A 142 15.26 8.82 -12.00
C PRO A 142 16.01 9.93 -12.74
N VAL A 143 15.34 11.05 -13.00
CA VAL A 143 15.87 12.14 -13.83
C VAL A 143 16.20 13.41 -13.04
N GLY A 144 15.97 13.41 -11.72
CA GLY A 144 16.16 14.59 -10.88
C GLY A 144 14.95 15.50 -10.80
N ALA A 145 15.11 16.67 -10.17
CA ALA A 145 14.03 17.59 -9.88
C ALA A 145 13.29 18.00 -11.16
N THR A 146 12.03 17.65 -11.21
CA THR A 146 11.07 18.03 -12.23
C THR A 146 9.99 18.91 -11.61
N ASN A 147 8.91 19.15 -12.33
CA ASN A 147 7.77 19.89 -11.79
C ASN A 147 6.96 18.98 -10.84
N GLY A 148 6.97 19.29 -9.54
CA GLY A 148 6.25 18.51 -8.53
C GLY A 148 6.72 17.05 -8.48
N GLN A 149 5.77 16.10 -8.49
CA GLN A 149 6.02 14.66 -8.44
C GLN A 149 6.27 14.02 -9.83
N THR A 150 6.28 14.81 -10.91
CA THR A 150 6.49 14.25 -12.27
C THR A 150 7.80 13.45 -12.33
N GLY A 151 7.70 12.18 -12.70
CA GLY A 151 8.84 11.25 -12.76
C GLY A 151 9.17 10.54 -11.46
N ASP A 152 8.58 10.92 -10.33
CA ASP A 152 8.83 10.26 -9.05
C ASP A 152 8.44 8.77 -9.11
N ILE A 153 9.29 7.95 -8.54
CA ILE A 153 9.02 6.53 -8.34
C ILE A 153 8.34 6.34 -7.00
N VAL A 154 7.17 5.78 -7.08
CA VAL A 154 6.29 5.53 -5.94
C VAL A 154 6.14 4.04 -5.71
N ALA A 155 5.98 3.66 -4.46
CA ALA A 155 5.66 2.30 -4.09
C ALA A 155 4.41 2.27 -3.22
N SER A 156 3.53 1.31 -3.48
CA SER A 156 2.31 1.13 -2.70
C SER A 156 2.08 -0.33 -2.33
N ILE A 157 1.43 -0.54 -1.19
CA ILE A 157 0.87 -1.81 -0.78
C ILE A 157 -0.49 -1.55 -0.16
N GLY A 158 -1.49 -2.28 -0.57
CA GLY A 158 -2.84 -2.04 -0.09
C GLY A 158 -3.82 -3.15 -0.42
N VAL A 159 -4.99 -3.01 0.16
CA VAL A 159 -6.16 -3.85 -0.03
C VAL A 159 -7.07 -3.18 -1.05
N THR A 160 -7.46 -3.91 -2.06
CA THR A 160 -8.29 -3.40 -3.16
C THR A 160 -9.50 -4.31 -3.38
N SER A 161 -10.61 -3.71 -3.74
CA SER A 161 -11.78 -4.41 -4.23
C SER A 161 -12.26 -3.77 -5.53
N PHE A 162 -12.55 -4.62 -6.49
CA PHE A 162 -13.14 -4.25 -7.78
C PHE A 162 -14.53 -4.84 -7.88
N ASN A 163 -15.45 -4.09 -8.45
CA ASN A 163 -16.82 -4.52 -8.74
C ASN A 163 -17.61 -5.05 -7.55
N MET A 164 -18.84 -4.66 -7.51
CA MET A 164 -20.01 -5.07 -6.76
C MET A 164 -20.00 -6.37 -5.94
N ASN A 165 -18.87 -7.02 -5.78
CA ASN A 165 -18.78 -8.15 -4.89
C ASN A 165 -18.57 -7.62 -3.48
N PRO A 166 -19.60 -7.59 -2.62
CA PRO A 166 -19.39 -7.53 -1.19
C PRO A 166 -18.77 -8.87 -0.80
N GLY A 167 -17.52 -9.07 -1.29
CA GLY A 167 -16.79 -10.28 -1.05
C GLY A 167 -16.50 -10.42 0.42
N THR A 168 -16.46 -11.64 0.89
CA THR A 168 -15.95 -11.97 2.22
C THR A 168 -14.42 -11.87 2.27
N ALA A 169 -13.79 -11.54 1.15
CA ALA A 169 -12.34 -11.38 0.99
C ALA A 169 -12.02 -10.24 0.01
N PHE A 170 -10.89 -9.59 0.24
CA PHE A 170 -10.34 -8.52 -0.58
C PHE A 170 -8.93 -8.89 -1.06
N ASP A 171 -8.51 -8.39 -2.21
CA ASP A 171 -7.19 -8.65 -2.77
C ASP A 171 -6.15 -7.70 -2.19
N VAL A 172 -4.98 -8.21 -1.85
CA VAL A 172 -3.83 -7.41 -1.42
C VAL A 172 -2.84 -7.34 -2.56
N GLY A 173 -2.56 -6.11 -3.01
CA GLY A 173 -1.60 -5.86 -4.07
C GLY A 173 -0.45 -4.98 -3.62
N ALA A 174 0.68 -5.12 -4.32
CA ALA A 174 1.82 -4.23 -4.23
C ALA A 174 2.21 -3.73 -5.61
N SER A 175 2.64 -2.48 -5.71
CA SER A 175 3.10 -1.92 -6.98
C SER A 175 4.24 -0.94 -6.80
N VAL A 176 5.01 -0.80 -7.88
CA VAL A 176 5.98 0.28 -8.10
C VAL A 176 5.55 1.00 -9.37
N SER A 177 5.34 2.30 -9.29
CA SER A 177 4.83 3.11 -10.38
C SER A 177 5.65 4.37 -10.56
N GLN A 178 5.50 5.04 -11.70
CA GLN A 178 6.09 6.34 -11.99
C GLN A 178 4.99 7.38 -12.18
N CYS A 179 5.10 8.50 -11.46
CA CYS A 179 4.20 9.63 -11.59
C CYS A 179 4.35 10.30 -12.96
N GLN A 180 3.22 10.59 -13.62
CA GLN A 180 3.20 11.20 -14.96
C GLN A 180 2.91 12.69 -14.94
N ASP A 181 2.43 13.22 -13.81
CA ASP A 181 2.07 14.63 -13.63
C ASP A 181 2.55 15.17 -12.27
N PRO A 182 2.53 16.50 -12.09
CA PRO A 182 3.05 17.14 -10.87
C PRO A 182 2.36 16.76 -9.55
N GLN A 183 1.13 16.25 -9.60
CA GLN A 183 0.34 15.83 -8.46
C GLN A 183 0.27 14.30 -8.32
N CYS A 184 0.94 13.56 -9.22
CA CYS A 184 0.89 12.10 -9.29
C CYS A 184 -0.53 11.51 -9.45
N ASN A 185 -1.44 12.26 -10.09
CA ASN A 185 -2.78 11.75 -10.40
C ASN A 185 -2.74 10.70 -11.51
N GLY A 186 -1.83 10.85 -12.48
CA GLY A 186 -1.53 9.85 -13.50
C GLY A 186 -0.27 9.06 -13.12
N GLN A 187 -0.36 7.75 -13.21
CA GLN A 187 0.76 6.87 -12.92
C GLN A 187 0.92 5.81 -14.01
N THR A 188 2.17 5.47 -14.31
CA THR A 188 2.50 4.29 -15.11
C THR A 188 3.03 3.21 -14.18
N THR A 189 2.33 2.09 -14.07
CA THR A 189 2.80 0.93 -13.30
C THR A 189 4.01 0.30 -13.98
N LEU A 190 5.13 0.27 -13.28
CA LEU A 190 6.36 -0.36 -13.73
C LEU A 190 6.39 -1.85 -13.32
N LEU A 191 6.00 -2.13 -12.09
CA LEU A 191 6.00 -3.47 -11.49
C LEU A 191 4.76 -3.61 -10.61
N SER A 192 4.16 -4.81 -10.58
CA SER A 192 3.07 -5.12 -9.66
C SER A 192 3.06 -6.60 -9.30
N GLN A 193 2.51 -6.90 -8.14
CA GLN A 193 2.36 -8.26 -7.64
C GLN A 193 1.12 -8.38 -6.77
N ASP A 194 0.37 -9.44 -7.01
CA ASP A 194 -0.68 -9.90 -6.11
C ASP A 194 -0.04 -10.66 -4.93
N LEU A 195 -0.41 -10.27 -3.70
CA LEU A 195 0.08 -10.87 -2.46
C LEU A 195 -0.94 -11.86 -1.87
N GLY A 196 -2.10 -11.99 -2.50
CA GLY A 196 -3.18 -12.89 -2.11
C GLY A 196 -4.32 -12.21 -1.36
N PRO A 197 -5.42 -12.92 -1.17
CA PRO A 197 -6.63 -12.39 -0.53
C PRO A 197 -6.53 -12.35 0.99
N VAL A 198 -7.29 -11.41 1.58
CA VAL A 198 -7.50 -11.31 3.04
C VAL A 198 -8.99 -11.27 3.35
N PRO A 199 -9.47 -11.95 4.40
CA PRO A 199 -10.87 -11.89 4.81
C PRO A 199 -11.29 -10.50 5.27
N ALA A 200 -12.53 -10.11 4.99
CA ALA A 200 -13.11 -8.88 5.52
C ALA A 200 -13.06 -8.88 7.06
N GLY A 201 -12.74 -7.73 7.66
CA GLY A 201 -12.62 -7.55 9.10
C GLY A 201 -11.38 -8.19 9.74
N SER A 202 -10.60 -9.00 9.00
CA SER A 202 -9.37 -9.57 9.54
C SER A 202 -8.28 -8.49 9.67
N THR A 203 -7.49 -8.59 10.75
CA THR A 203 -6.32 -7.73 10.92
C THR A 203 -5.12 -8.37 10.25
N ASN A 204 -4.52 -7.65 9.32
CA ASN A 204 -3.38 -8.09 8.54
C ASN A 204 -2.19 -7.17 8.76
N THR A 205 -0.98 -7.71 8.70
CA THR A 205 0.26 -6.93 8.71
C THR A 205 0.77 -6.78 7.30
N LEU A 206 0.92 -5.54 6.86
CA LEU A 206 1.49 -5.19 5.57
C LEU A 206 2.82 -4.50 5.79
N SER A 207 3.80 -4.78 4.93
CA SER A 207 5.07 -4.06 4.96
C SER A 207 5.59 -3.73 3.57
N ALA A 208 6.25 -2.58 3.46
CA ALA A 208 6.95 -2.13 2.27
C ALA A 208 8.34 -1.60 2.68
N ILE A 209 9.37 -2.07 2.03
CA ILE A 209 10.76 -1.73 2.33
C ILE A 209 11.45 -1.32 1.03
N TRP A 210 12.06 -0.15 0.99
CA TRP A 210 12.96 0.23 -0.08
C TRP A 210 14.38 -0.24 0.22
N ASP A 211 14.79 -1.29 -0.46
CA ASP A 211 16.14 -1.85 -0.41
C ASP A 211 16.97 -1.27 -1.57
N ARG A 212 17.38 -0.03 -1.40
CA ARG A 212 18.14 0.73 -2.41
C ARG A 212 19.42 0.04 -2.87
N PRO A 213 20.26 -0.54 -1.99
CA PRO A 213 21.46 -1.25 -2.40
C PRO A 213 21.23 -2.37 -3.41
N ASN A 214 20.05 -3.01 -3.35
CA ASN A 214 19.68 -4.10 -4.25
C ASN A 214 18.70 -3.66 -5.36
N HIS A 215 18.45 -2.35 -5.51
CA HIS A 215 17.51 -1.78 -6.49
C HIS A 215 16.14 -2.46 -6.47
N GLN A 216 15.55 -2.63 -5.28
CA GLN A 216 14.28 -3.34 -5.14
C GLN A 216 13.37 -2.73 -4.07
N PHE A 217 12.08 -2.98 -4.22
CA PHE A 217 11.11 -2.85 -3.14
C PHE A 217 10.72 -4.23 -2.66
N VAL A 218 10.72 -4.44 -1.34
CA VAL A 218 10.35 -5.71 -0.73
C VAL A 218 9.02 -5.53 -0.03
N PHE A 219 8.02 -6.30 -0.44
CA PHE A 219 6.68 -6.28 0.13
C PHE A 219 6.39 -7.57 0.86
N ARG A 220 5.55 -7.47 1.89
CA ARG A 220 5.13 -8.64 2.66
C ARG A 220 3.71 -8.49 3.18
N LEU A 221 2.94 -9.55 3.07
CA LEU A 221 1.63 -9.73 3.69
C LEU A 221 1.76 -10.76 4.82
N ASN A 222 1.45 -10.35 6.05
CA ASN A 222 1.50 -11.20 7.23
C ASN A 222 2.88 -11.88 7.41
N ASN A 223 2.88 -13.17 7.69
CA ASN A 223 4.08 -13.99 7.79
C ASN A 223 4.45 -14.72 6.49
N ASN A 224 3.82 -14.35 5.36
CA ASN A 224 4.17 -14.93 4.07
C ASN A 224 5.63 -14.60 3.70
N PRO A 225 6.27 -15.38 2.82
CA PRO A 225 7.56 -15.01 2.27
C PRO A 225 7.52 -13.60 1.65
N PRO A 226 8.53 -12.77 1.87
CA PRO A 226 8.60 -11.45 1.23
C PRO A 226 8.75 -11.58 -0.28
N ILE A 227 8.18 -10.61 -1.00
CA ILE A 227 8.27 -10.53 -2.45
C ILE A 227 9.08 -9.28 -2.81
N ALA A 228 10.11 -9.46 -3.63
CA ALA A 228 10.96 -8.39 -4.11
C ALA A 228 10.54 -7.98 -5.54
N LEU A 229 10.27 -6.69 -5.73
CA LEU A 229 10.08 -6.08 -7.05
C LEU A 229 11.34 -5.29 -7.40
N VAL A 230 12.15 -5.85 -8.30
CA VAL A 230 13.44 -5.27 -8.72
C VAL A 230 13.19 -4.26 -9.84
N TYR A 231 13.63 -3.02 -9.63
CA TYR A 231 13.54 -1.96 -10.63
C TYR A 231 14.88 -1.74 -11.34
N THR A 232 14.81 -1.23 -12.57
CA THR A 232 15.98 -0.97 -13.40
C THR A 232 16.26 0.52 -13.66
N VAL A 233 15.35 1.39 -13.20
CA VAL A 233 15.51 2.84 -13.33
C VAL A 233 16.54 3.36 -12.32
N ALA A 234 17.23 4.45 -12.68
CA ALA A 234 18.21 5.08 -11.78
C ALA A 234 17.50 5.65 -10.54
N ASP A 235 18.14 5.51 -9.37
CA ASP A 235 17.63 6.01 -8.09
C ASP A 235 18.56 7.08 -7.46
N SER A 236 19.19 7.89 -8.33
CA SER A 236 20.23 8.83 -7.97
C SER A 236 19.73 10.07 -7.23
N PHE A 237 18.49 10.51 -7.51
CA PHE A 237 17.95 11.75 -6.99
C PHE A 237 16.82 11.50 -5.98
N PRO A 238 16.64 12.42 -5.01
CA PRO A 238 15.45 12.37 -4.15
C PRO A 238 14.18 12.58 -4.97
N PRO A 239 13.00 12.20 -4.45
CA PRO A 239 11.73 12.50 -5.10
C PRO A 239 11.52 14.03 -5.16
N GLY A 240 10.78 14.49 -6.15
CA GLY A 240 10.41 15.89 -6.28
C GLY A 240 9.49 16.37 -5.17
N HIS A 241 8.69 15.45 -4.64
CA HIS A 241 7.88 15.66 -3.44
C HIS A 241 7.96 14.41 -2.54
N ALA A 242 8.50 14.59 -1.35
CA ALA A 242 8.65 13.46 -0.42
C ALA A 242 7.34 13.24 0.35
N ASP A 243 6.37 12.57 -0.25
CA ASP A 243 5.15 12.14 0.43
C ASP A 243 5.18 10.65 0.78
N LYS A 244 4.69 10.31 1.96
CA LYS A 244 4.37 8.96 2.37
C LYS A 244 3.17 9.00 3.28
N SER A 245 2.16 8.21 2.95
CA SER A 245 0.87 8.30 3.63
C SER A 245 0.16 6.96 3.71
N PHE A 246 -0.68 6.81 4.72
CA PHE A 246 -1.82 5.91 4.63
C PHE A 246 -2.88 6.57 3.77
N PHE A 247 -3.43 5.83 2.84
CA PHE A 247 -4.42 6.36 1.93
C PHE A 247 -5.66 5.48 1.88
N VAL A 248 -6.77 6.13 1.58
CA VAL A 248 -8.02 5.50 1.15
C VAL A 248 -8.43 6.19 -0.13
N PHE A 249 -8.78 5.43 -1.15
CA PHE A 249 -9.17 5.95 -2.45
C PHE A 249 -10.38 5.18 -2.99
N GLY A 250 -11.29 5.89 -3.63
CA GLY A 250 -12.42 5.29 -4.35
C GLY A 250 -12.58 5.91 -5.73
N LEU A 251 -12.76 5.08 -6.73
CA LEU A 251 -13.15 5.48 -8.09
C LEU A 251 -14.61 5.12 -8.31
N VAL A 252 -15.38 6.08 -8.83
CA VAL A 252 -16.81 5.95 -9.06
C VAL A 252 -17.13 6.35 -10.49
N PRO A 253 -17.85 5.52 -11.26
CA PRO A 253 -18.25 5.89 -12.62
C PRO A 253 -19.31 7.00 -12.61
N HIS A 254 -19.28 7.83 -13.62
CA HIS A 254 -20.30 8.86 -13.85
C HIS A 254 -21.48 8.26 -14.61
N CYS A 255 -22.65 8.17 -13.97
CA CYS A 255 -23.86 7.66 -14.61
C CYS A 255 -25.14 8.07 -13.87
N THR A 256 -26.25 7.94 -14.55
CA THR A 256 -27.58 8.28 -14.04
C THR A 256 -28.31 7.15 -13.35
N ALA A 257 -27.66 5.99 -13.16
CA ALA A 257 -28.28 4.80 -12.57
C ALA A 257 -28.88 5.05 -11.16
N THR A 258 -29.85 4.25 -10.82
CA THR A 258 -30.42 4.23 -9.47
C THR A 258 -30.32 2.80 -8.92
N PRO A 259 -29.66 2.58 -7.76
CA PRO A 259 -29.00 3.59 -6.92
C PRO A 259 -27.79 4.23 -7.63
N ARG A 260 -27.44 5.44 -7.25
CA ARG A 260 -26.23 6.10 -7.78
C ARG A 260 -24.98 5.32 -7.40
N PRO A 261 -23.98 5.25 -8.29
CA PRO A 261 -22.72 4.63 -7.99
C PRO A 261 -22.03 5.27 -6.78
N PHE A 262 -21.45 4.43 -5.95
CA PHE A 262 -20.61 4.88 -4.85
C PHE A 262 -19.55 3.85 -4.51
N ALA A 263 -18.48 4.31 -3.87
CA ALA A 263 -17.44 3.48 -3.28
C ALA A 263 -17.26 3.89 -1.81
N SER A 264 -17.44 2.94 -0.89
CA SER A 264 -17.26 3.17 0.54
C SER A 264 -16.25 2.20 1.12
N VAL A 265 -15.33 2.71 1.95
CA VAL A 265 -14.31 1.93 2.66
C VAL A 265 -14.37 2.27 4.12
N ASP A 266 -14.49 1.26 4.98
CA ASP A 266 -14.26 1.35 6.42
C ASP A 266 -13.01 0.55 6.78
N SER A 267 -11.99 1.22 7.28
CA SER A 267 -10.68 0.64 7.55
C SER A 267 -10.09 1.10 8.87
N ARG A 268 -9.28 0.23 9.49
CA ARG A 268 -8.61 0.51 10.76
C ARG A 268 -7.12 0.21 10.66
N PHE A 269 -6.31 1.21 10.99
CA PHE A 269 -4.86 1.11 11.04
C PHE A 269 -4.35 1.04 12.48
N GLY A 270 -3.26 0.31 12.71
CA GLY A 270 -2.59 0.26 14.01
C GLY A 270 -1.18 -0.29 13.92
N ASN A 271 -0.43 -0.18 15.03
CA ASN A 271 0.93 -0.69 15.19
C ASN A 271 1.83 -0.37 14.00
N VAL A 272 2.09 0.91 13.78
CA VAL A 272 2.95 1.40 12.71
C VAL A 272 4.41 1.35 13.17
N TYR A 273 5.23 0.66 12.42
CA TYR A 273 6.68 0.59 12.63
C TYR A 273 7.38 1.18 11.41
N VAL A 274 8.46 1.90 11.63
CA VAL A 274 9.30 2.43 10.57
C VAL A 274 10.78 2.11 10.84
N ASN A 275 11.62 2.26 9.83
CA ASN A 275 13.07 2.25 10.04
C ASN A 275 13.48 3.43 10.94
N PRO A 276 14.50 3.25 11.80
CA PRO A 276 15.04 4.32 12.63
C PRO A 276 15.69 5.43 11.80
#